data_42cf6148ce86f498567e5287df56c467
#
_entry.id   42cf6148ce86f498567e5287df56c467
#
_cell.length_a   1.000
_cell.length_b   1.000
_cell.length_c   1.000
_cell.angle_alpha   90.00
_cell.angle_beta   90.00
_cell.angle_gamma   90.00
#
_symmetry.space_group_name_H-M   'P 1'
#
loop_
_entity.id
_entity.type
_entity.pdbx_description
1 polymer ?
#
loop_
_entity_poly.entity_id
_entity_poly.type
_entity_poly.pdbx_seq_one_letter_code
_entity_poly.pdbx_strand_id
1 'polypeptide(L)'
;MRWVLVEATSRILPDLDLALGQWTIRTLRRRGIQVRLGTQLVSAEGGHIVLDDGTELDAGTLVWAVGGTANPLAGASDLPLDEAGRVSVTECLSATGVSDAYAAGDGAAVPDLTRPGTICGPNAQHAARQGKTLARNIVAGLRGQPPRPYRHRYLGSVATLGHHQGVTQVSRLRLHGFLAWLIARGYHLAWLPTLNRKARVLADWALSMFFHADTIPLTDLEHPEQELMPRRTSDNPRGTSDDARGPGHHRPAQPVRSI
;
A
#
# COMPACT_ATOMS: atom_id res chain seq x y z
N MET A 1 -16.57 -21.12 -2.41
CA MET A 1 -15.33 -20.41 -2.14
C MET A 1 -15.28 -20.06 -0.66
N ARG A 2 -14.17 -20.32 0.04
CA ARG A 2 -13.98 -20.04 1.46
C ARG A 2 -13.02 -18.86 1.60
N TRP A 3 -13.39 -17.87 2.40
CA TRP A 3 -12.55 -16.71 2.69
C TRP A 3 -12.06 -16.74 4.13
N VAL A 4 -10.77 -16.50 4.33
CA VAL A 4 -10.13 -16.40 5.64
C VAL A 4 -9.42 -15.05 5.72
N LEU A 5 -9.77 -14.23 6.70
CA LEU A 5 -9.07 -13.01 7.07
C LEU A 5 -8.18 -13.32 8.27
N VAL A 6 -6.89 -13.14 8.12
CA VAL A 6 -5.89 -13.31 9.20
C VAL A 6 -5.39 -11.93 9.61
N GLU A 7 -5.41 -11.64 10.90
CA GLU A 7 -4.96 -10.38 11.49
C GLU A 7 -4.03 -10.68 12.68
N ALA A 8 -2.82 -10.15 12.61
CA ALA A 8 -1.78 -10.39 13.61
C ALA A 8 -2.14 -9.81 14.99
N THR A 9 -2.90 -8.73 15.02
CA THR A 9 -3.31 -8.09 16.27
C THR A 9 -4.59 -8.68 16.84
N SER A 10 -4.87 -8.39 18.10
CA SER A 10 -6.10 -8.86 18.78
C SER A 10 -7.38 -8.19 18.28
N ARG A 11 -7.30 -7.24 17.33
CA ARG A 11 -8.45 -6.49 16.80
C ARG A 11 -8.24 -6.03 15.38
N ILE A 12 -9.30 -6.02 14.59
CA ILE A 12 -9.31 -5.36 13.28
C ILE A 12 -9.59 -3.86 13.44
N LEU A 13 -9.18 -3.07 12.45
CA LEU A 13 -9.41 -1.62 12.37
C LEU A 13 -8.97 -0.90 13.66
N PRO A 14 -7.67 -0.96 14.03
CA PRO A 14 -7.17 -0.44 15.30
C PRO A 14 -7.41 1.07 15.48
N ASP A 15 -7.55 1.82 14.38
CA ASP A 15 -7.83 3.26 14.40
C ASP A 15 -9.29 3.63 14.71
N LEU A 16 -10.19 2.64 14.71
CA LEU A 16 -11.60 2.83 15.01
C LEU A 16 -11.93 2.36 16.43
N ASP A 17 -13.06 2.83 16.93
CA ASP A 17 -13.59 2.37 18.20
C ASP A 17 -13.80 0.85 18.24
N LEU A 18 -13.58 0.24 19.40
CA LEU A 18 -13.70 -1.21 19.59
C LEU A 18 -15.07 -1.75 19.15
N ALA A 19 -16.15 -1.01 19.43
CA ALA A 19 -17.50 -1.44 19.05
C ALA A 19 -17.67 -1.53 17.53
N LEU A 20 -17.03 -0.62 16.76
CA LEU A 20 -17.04 -0.67 15.29
C LEU A 20 -16.23 -1.86 14.77
N GLY A 21 -15.07 -2.15 15.37
CA GLY A 21 -14.28 -3.34 15.05
C GLY A 21 -15.08 -4.63 15.28
N GLN A 22 -15.70 -4.77 16.45
CA GLN A 22 -16.56 -5.91 16.77
C GLN A 22 -17.77 -6.04 15.82
N TRP A 23 -18.40 -4.93 15.47
CA TRP A 23 -19.50 -4.92 14.51
C TRP A 23 -19.01 -5.40 13.13
N THR A 24 -17.82 -4.95 12.72
CA THR A 24 -17.19 -5.39 11.46
C THR A 24 -16.95 -6.89 11.45
N ILE A 25 -16.36 -7.46 12.51
CA ILE A 25 -16.15 -8.92 12.63
C ILE A 25 -17.46 -9.68 12.49
N ARG A 26 -18.51 -9.26 13.22
CA ARG A 26 -19.85 -9.89 13.10
C ARG A 26 -20.39 -9.81 11.68
N THR A 27 -20.19 -8.70 10.99
CA THR A 27 -20.64 -8.49 9.61
C THR A 27 -19.89 -9.38 8.63
N LEU A 28 -18.56 -9.49 8.74
CA LEU A 28 -17.75 -10.38 7.91
C LEU A 28 -18.11 -11.84 8.13
N ARG A 29 -18.27 -12.27 9.39
CA ARG A 29 -18.68 -13.65 9.72
C ARG A 29 -20.05 -14.01 9.17
N ARG A 30 -21.02 -13.09 9.20
CA ARG A 30 -22.37 -13.30 8.59
C ARG A 30 -22.29 -13.48 7.06
N ARG A 31 -21.22 -13.00 6.43
CA ARG A 31 -20.94 -13.21 4.99
C ARG A 31 -20.12 -14.46 4.71
N GLY A 32 -19.91 -15.31 5.70
CA GLY A 32 -19.13 -16.55 5.55
C GLY A 32 -17.60 -16.36 5.58
N ILE A 33 -17.11 -15.16 5.93
CA ILE A 33 -15.68 -14.91 6.06
C ILE A 33 -15.23 -15.36 7.44
N GLN A 34 -14.27 -16.25 7.51
CA GLN A 34 -13.60 -16.62 8.76
C GLN A 34 -12.64 -15.50 9.15
N VAL A 35 -12.76 -15.00 10.39
CA VAL A 35 -11.85 -13.98 10.92
C VAL A 35 -11.04 -14.58 12.05
N ARG A 36 -9.71 -14.61 11.89
CA ARG A 36 -8.71 -15.03 12.87
C ARG A 36 -7.95 -13.80 13.34
N LEU A 37 -7.92 -13.59 14.64
CA LEU A 37 -7.23 -12.48 15.30
C LEU A 37 -6.10 -13.03 16.14
N GLY A 38 -5.06 -12.22 16.36
CA GLY A 38 -3.87 -12.61 17.10
C GLY A 38 -3.13 -13.77 16.41
N THR A 39 -3.21 -13.86 15.09
CA THR A 39 -2.66 -14.96 14.30
C THR A 39 -1.84 -14.39 13.15
N GLN A 40 -0.65 -14.93 12.92
CA GLN A 40 0.27 -14.47 11.90
C GLN A 40 0.50 -15.53 10.83
N LEU A 41 0.80 -15.09 9.61
CA LEU A 41 1.27 -15.96 8.55
C LEU A 41 2.73 -16.32 8.80
N VAL A 42 3.04 -17.61 8.80
CA VAL A 42 4.40 -18.15 8.91
C VAL A 42 4.96 -18.49 7.54
N SER A 43 4.18 -19.18 6.70
CA SER A 43 4.57 -19.59 5.35
C SER A 43 3.38 -19.60 4.40
N ALA A 44 3.65 -19.40 3.10
CA ALA A 44 2.68 -19.45 2.02
C ALA A 44 3.25 -20.13 0.76
N GLU A 45 4.15 -21.07 0.93
CA GLU A 45 4.84 -21.75 -0.17
C GLU A 45 3.90 -22.67 -0.95
N GLY A 46 3.93 -22.56 -2.28
CA GLY A 46 3.13 -23.44 -3.16
C GLY A 46 1.62 -23.36 -2.94
N GLY A 47 1.12 -22.29 -2.32
CA GLY A 47 -0.29 -22.16 -1.97
C GLY A 47 -0.67 -22.85 -0.66
N HIS A 48 0.28 -23.48 0.02
CA HIS A 48 0.12 -24.05 1.35
C HIS A 48 0.40 -23.00 2.41
N ILE A 49 -0.61 -22.66 3.19
CA ILE A 49 -0.58 -21.57 4.19
C ILE A 49 -0.38 -22.19 5.56
N VAL A 50 0.66 -21.76 6.26
CA VAL A 50 0.93 -22.13 7.65
C VAL A 50 0.82 -20.90 8.54
N LEU A 51 0.02 -21.00 9.59
CA LEU A 51 -0.18 -19.96 10.58
C LEU A 51 0.58 -20.28 11.88
N ASP A 52 0.87 -19.26 12.69
CA ASP A 52 1.61 -19.39 13.95
C ASP A 52 0.85 -20.14 15.05
N ASP A 53 -0.46 -20.28 14.90
CA ASP A 53 -1.31 -21.11 15.77
C ASP A 53 -1.31 -22.62 15.38
N GLY A 54 -0.44 -23.01 14.44
CA GLY A 54 -0.34 -24.38 13.91
C GLY A 54 -1.43 -24.74 12.90
N THR A 55 -2.28 -23.79 12.49
CA THR A 55 -3.28 -24.06 11.46
C THR A 55 -2.62 -24.10 10.08
N GLU A 56 -2.94 -25.15 9.32
CA GLU A 56 -2.54 -25.31 7.94
C GLU A 56 -3.77 -25.30 7.03
N LEU A 57 -3.67 -24.65 5.87
CA LEU A 57 -4.75 -24.60 4.88
C LEU A 57 -4.19 -24.35 3.48
N ASP A 58 -4.86 -24.90 2.47
CA ASP A 58 -4.52 -24.63 1.07
C ASP A 58 -5.34 -23.44 0.56
N ALA A 59 -4.67 -22.52 -0.15
CA ALA A 59 -5.27 -21.33 -0.73
C ALA A 59 -4.93 -21.22 -2.21
N GLY A 60 -5.93 -21.13 -3.05
CA GLY A 60 -5.76 -20.83 -4.47
C GLY A 60 -5.41 -19.35 -4.74
N THR A 61 -5.65 -18.49 -3.76
CA THR A 61 -5.30 -17.05 -3.85
C THR A 61 -4.95 -16.52 -2.47
N LEU A 62 -3.80 -15.87 -2.37
CA LEU A 62 -3.37 -15.11 -1.19
C LEU A 62 -3.37 -13.62 -1.53
N VAL A 63 -4.09 -12.83 -0.73
CA VAL A 63 -4.04 -11.37 -0.82
C VAL A 63 -3.23 -10.83 0.36
N TRP A 64 -2.01 -10.38 0.08
CA TRP A 64 -1.14 -9.78 1.08
C TRP A 64 -1.43 -8.29 1.22
N ALA A 65 -2.15 -7.92 2.27
CA ALA A 65 -2.59 -6.55 2.54
C ALA A 65 -1.95 -5.97 3.83
N VAL A 66 -0.81 -6.49 4.20
CA VAL A 66 -0.04 -6.04 5.38
C VAL A 66 0.78 -4.80 4.99
N GLY A 67 1.02 -3.90 5.94
CA GLY A 67 1.76 -2.66 5.72
C GLY A 67 3.11 -2.86 5.01
N GLY A 68 3.56 -1.84 4.31
CA GLY A 68 4.84 -1.83 3.61
C GLY A 68 6.01 -1.44 4.52
N THR A 69 7.19 -1.84 4.10
CA THR A 69 8.46 -1.32 4.62
C THR A 69 8.82 0.00 3.93
N ALA A 70 9.71 0.79 4.54
CA ALA A 70 10.26 1.97 3.88
C ALA A 70 10.94 1.60 2.55
N ASN A 71 10.87 2.50 1.57
CA ASN A 71 11.46 2.27 0.26
C ASN A 71 13.00 2.16 0.41
N PRO A 72 13.64 1.11 -0.14
CA PRO A 72 15.11 0.95 -0.09
C PRO A 72 15.90 2.14 -0.65
N LEU A 73 15.29 2.93 -1.54
CA LEU A 73 15.89 4.14 -2.08
C LEU A 73 16.30 5.14 -0.99
N ALA A 74 15.50 5.24 0.08
CA ALA A 74 15.87 6.09 1.22
C ALA A 74 17.17 5.62 1.87
N GLY A 75 17.37 4.31 2.02
CA GLY A 75 18.59 3.71 2.54
C GLY A 75 19.82 3.87 1.62
N ALA A 76 19.61 4.09 0.33
CA ALA A 76 20.67 4.36 -0.65
C ALA A 76 21.01 5.86 -0.77
N SER A 77 20.33 6.72 -0.01
CA SER A 77 20.61 8.16 0.04
C SER A 77 21.42 8.52 1.29
N ASP A 78 22.11 9.66 1.25
CA ASP A 78 22.84 10.21 2.39
C ASP A 78 21.92 10.93 3.41
N LEU A 79 20.61 10.67 3.36
CA LEU A 79 19.63 11.29 4.25
C LEU A 79 19.57 10.56 5.60
N PRO A 80 19.38 11.28 6.71
CA PRO A 80 19.20 10.66 8.02
C PRO A 80 17.91 9.84 8.06
N LEU A 81 17.99 8.61 8.54
CA LEU A 81 16.86 7.70 8.63
C LEU A 81 16.50 7.40 10.09
N ASP A 82 15.25 7.07 10.33
CA ASP A 82 14.82 6.47 11.59
C ASP A 82 15.02 4.94 11.59
N GLU A 83 14.74 4.28 12.71
CA GLU A 83 14.87 2.82 12.87
C GLU A 83 13.99 2.01 11.90
N ALA A 84 12.94 2.63 11.36
CA ALA A 84 12.05 2.01 10.37
C ALA A 84 12.49 2.28 8.91
N GLY A 85 13.64 2.94 8.69
CA GLY A 85 14.18 3.26 7.37
C GLY A 85 13.50 4.45 6.68
N ARG A 86 12.75 5.29 7.42
CA ARG A 86 12.10 6.50 6.89
C ARG A 86 13.02 7.70 7.09
N VAL A 87 12.96 8.68 6.18
CA VAL A 87 13.74 9.90 6.31
C VAL A 87 13.33 10.67 7.58
N SER A 88 14.27 10.90 8.48
CA SER A 88 14.07 11.71 9.69
C SER A 88 13.90 13.17 9.32
N VAL A 89 12.78 13.78 9.71
CA VAL A 89 12.47 15.17 9.39
C VAL A 89 12.08 15.96 10.63
N THR A 90 12.24 17.27 10.54
CA THR A 90 11.71 18.22 11.53
C THR A 90 10.20 18.36 11.40
N GLU A 91 9.56 19.05 12.34
CA GLU A 91 8.14 19.39 12.24
C GLU A 91 7.81 20.26 11.01
N CYS A 92 8.81 20.90 10.41
CA CYS A 92 8.66 21.69 9.18
C CYS A 92 8.92 20.89 7.91
N LEU A 93 9.12 19.56 8.01
CA LEU A 93 9.34 18.63 6.90
C LEU A 93 10.68 18.76 6.19
N SER A 94 11.66 19.46 6.78
CA SER A 94 13.05 19.47 6.33
C SER A 94 13.80 18.26 6.90
N ALA A 95 14.69 17.64 6.14
CA ALA A 95 15.52 16.54 6.61
C ALA A 95 16.41 16.99 7.76
N THR A 96 16.51 16.21 8.82
CA THR A 96 17.23 16.57 10.03
C THR A 96 18.74 16.65 9.75
N GLY A 97 19.34 17.81 10.00
CA GLY A 97 20.78 18.01 9.83
C GLY A 97 21.26 18.13 8.38
N VAL A 98 20.35 18.16 7.39
CA VAL A 98 20.69 18.31 5.98
C VAL A 98 20.01 19.55 5.41
N SER A 99 20.79 20.44 4.80
CA SER A 99 20.26 21.64 4.14
C SER A 99 19.56 21.27 2.84
N ASP A 100 18.50 22.01 2.51
CA ASP A 100 17.78 21.94 1.23
C ASP A 100 17.20 20.55 0.87
N ALA A 101 17.12 19.65 1.85
CA ALA A 101 16.50 18.36 1.72
C ALA A 101 15.18 18.31 2.51
N TYR A 102 14.17 17.67 1.90
CA TYR A 102 12.82 17.61 2.46
C TYR A 102 12.21 16.24 2.23
N ALA A 103 11.40 15.77 3.16
CA ALA A 103 10.61 14.56 2.95
C ALA A 103 9.21 14.68 3.57
N ALA A 104 8.25 13.95 2.98
CA ALA A 104 6.86 13.91 3.42
C ALA A 104 6.19 12.59 3.02
N GLY A 105 5.06 12.30 3.63
CA GLY A 105 4.30 11.08 3.38
C GLY A 105 4.88 9.87 4.10
N ASP A 106 4.58 8.68 3.59
CA ASP A 106 4.88 7.41 4.26
C ASP A 106 6.38 7.11 4.38
N GLY A 107 7.20 7.73 3.49
CA GLY A 107 8.66 7.63 3.54
C GLY A 107 9.35 8.59 4.51
N ALA A 108 8.60 9.41 5.26
CA ALA A 108 9.15 10.39 6.20
C ALA A 108 8.70 10.14 7.64
N ALA A 109 9.63 10.25 8.58
CA ALA A 109 9.35 10.17 10.03
C ALA A 109 8.94 11.54 10.55
N VAL A 110 7.72 11.97 10.24
CA VAL A 110 7.20 13.30 10.60
C VAL A 110 6.69 13.32 12.03
N PRO A 111 7.20 14.22 12.92
CA PRO A 111 6.70 14.34 14.29
C PRO A 111 5.20 14.65 14.35
N ASP A 112 4.45 13.95 15.20
CA ASP A 112 3.04 14.25 15.46
C ASP A 112 2.92 15.29 16.59
N LEU A 113 2.75 16.55 16.22
CA LEU A 113 2.59 17.64 17.19
C LEU A 113 1.28 17.58 17.98
N THR A 114 0.37 16.66 17.67
CA THR A 114 -0.84 16.41 18.45
C THR A 114 -0.64 15.36 19.53
N ARG A 115 0.41 14.54 19.39
CA ARG A 115 0.85 13.50 20.33
C ARG A 115 2.37 13.57 20.48
N PRO A 116 2.89 14.45 21.35
CA PRO A 116 4.33 14.62 21.54
C PRO A 116 5.07 13.29 21.76
N GLY A 117 6.22 13.13 21.13
CA GLY A 117 7.02 11.91 21.21
C GLY A 117 6.59 10.79 20.25
N THR A 118 5.56 11.01 19.44
CA THR A 118 5.12 10.06 18.41
C THR A 118 5.35 10.61 17.01
N ILE A 119 5.34 9.70 16.02
CA ILE A 119 5.47 10.02 14.60
C ILE A 119 4.13 9.77 13.92
N CYS A 120 3.79 10.59 12.93
CA CYS A 120 2.63 10.41 12.09
C CYS A 120 2.67 9.02 11.41
N GLY A 121 1.62 8.25 11.56
CA GLY A 121 1.50 6.95 10.90
C GLY A 121 1.37 7.09 9.37
N PRO A 122 1.68 6.03 8.61
CA PRO A 122 1.50 5.99 7.17
C PRO A 122 0.01 6.10 6.83
N ASN A 123 -0.38 7.21 6.23
CA ASN A 123 -1.78 7.49 5.90
C ASN A 123 -1.87 8.53 4.79
N ALA A 124 -2.70 8.27 3.79
CA ALA A 124 -2.92 9.18 2.66
C ALA A 124 -3.40 10.59 3.09
N GLN A 125 -4.12 10.71 4.21
CA GLN A 125 -4.53 12.02 4.74
C GLN A 125 -3.31 12.81 5.24
N HIS A 126 -2.36 12.15 5.92
CA HIS A 126 -1.10 12.77 6.32
C HIS A 126 -0.29 13.15 5.08
N ALA A 127 -0.05 12.21 4.18
CA ALA A 127 0.76 12.43 2.97
C ALA A 127 0.27 13.64 2.15
N ALA A 128 -1.04 13.71 1.86
CA ALA A 128 -1.63 14.80 1.08
C ALA A 128 -1.52 16.18 1.76
N ARG A 129 -1.62 16.24 3.09
CA ARG A 129 -1.51 17.50 3.84
C ARG A 129 -0.07 17.91 4.09
N GLN A 130 0.79 16.94 4.38
CA GLN A 130 2.23 17.15 4.46
C GLN A 130 2.77 17.71 3.15
N GLY A 131 2.41 17.13 2.00
CA GLY A 131 2.81 17.64 0.69
C GLY A 131 2.41 19.10 0.45
N LYS A 132 1.20 19.51 0.88
CA LYS A 132 0.77 20.91 0.80
C LYS A 132 1.58 21.83 1.73
N THR A 133 1.90 21.39 2.94
CA THR A 133 2.71 22.14 3.90
C THR A 133 4.15 22.24 3.39
N LEU A 134 4.71 21.15 2.90
CA LEU A 134 6.04 21.07 2.32
C LEU A 134 6.21 22.04 1.16
N ALA A 135 5.29 22.05 0.20
CA ALA A 135 5.33 22.98 -0.92
C ALA A 135 5.36 24.45 -0.47
N ARG A 136 4.57 24.80 0.56
CA ARG A 136 4.58 26.14 1.14
C ARG A 136 5.89 26.46 1.85
N ASN A 137 6.46 25.48 2.55
CA ASN A 137 7.72 25.66 3.28
C ASN A 137 8.91 25.84 2.32
N ILE A 138 8.94 25.11 1.21
CA ILE A 138 9.94 25.29 0.15
C ILE A 138 9.85 26.72 -0.41
N VAL A 139 8.64 27.17 -0.77
CA VAL A 139 8.43 28.55 -1.28
C VAL A 139 8.81 29.60 -0.21
N ALA A 140 8.49 29.36 1.06
CA ALA A 140 8.89 30.25 2.14
C ALA A 140 10.40 30.35 2.26
N GLY A 141 11.12 29.22 2.24
CA GLY A 141 12.58 29.16 2.27
C GLY A 141 13.24 29.94 1.11
N LEU A 142 12.73 29.76 -0.12
CA LEU A 142 13.19 30.51 -1.29
C LEU A 142 12.98 32.04 -1.18
N ARG A 143 12.06 32.47 -0.32
CA ARG A 143 11.74 33.88 -0.05
C ARG A 143 12.36 34.41 1.25
N GLY A 144 13.20 33.62 1.93
CA GLY A 144 13.76 33.99 3.23
C GLY A 144 12.73 34.09 4.35
N GLN A 145 11.57 33.44 4.21
CA GLN A 145 10.51 33.44 5.21
C GLN A 145 10.58 32.19 6.10
N PRO A 146 10.15 32.26 7.37
CA PRO A 146 10.19 31.12 8.25
C PRO A 146 9.21 30.02 7.80
N PRO A 147 9.62 28.75 7.86
CA PRO A 147 8.73 27.63 7.55
C PRO A 147 7.68 27.45 8.65
N ARG A 148 6.61 26.77 8.32
CA ARG A 148 5.50 26.46 9.24
C ARG A 148 5.51 24.98 9.63
N PRO A 149 5.31 24.65 10.92
CA PRO A 149 5.22 23.26 11.34
C PRO A 149 3.97 22.58 10.80
N TYR A 150 4.10 21.29 10.49
CA TYR A 150 2.96 20.47 10.12
C TYR A 150 2.14 20.12 11.37
N ARG A 151 0.88 20.47 11.37
CA ARG A 151 -0.10 20.04 12.38
C ARG A 151 -1.25 19.33 11.71
N HIS A 152 -1.51 18.11 12.13
CA HIS A 152 -2.63 17.33 11.65
C HIS A 152 -3.79 17.35 12.65
N ARG A 153 -4.97 17.68 12.15
CA ARG A 153 -6.21 17.42 12.87
C ARG A 153 -6.82 16.16 12.30
N TYR A 154 -6.85 15.11 13.10
CA TYR A 154 -7.47 13.85 12.72
C TYR A 154 -8.97 14.06 12.51
N LEU A 155 -9.45 13.83 11.29
CA LEU A 155 -10.85 14.01 10.93
C LEU A 155 -11.70 12.76 11.15
N GLY A 156 -11.04 11.60 11.31
CA GLY A 156 -11.69 10.32 11.45
C GLY A 156 -11.23 9.30 10.43
N SER A 157 -11.71 8.09 10.56
CA SER A 157 -11.46 6.96 9.67
C SER A 157 -12.75 6.43 9.09
N VAL A 158 -12.66 5.93 7.86
CA VAL A 158 -13.73 5.27 7.14
C VAL A 158 -13.22 3.96 6.54
N ALA A 159 -14.02 2.91 6.61
CA ALA A 159 -13.75 1.66 5.89
C ALA A 159 -15.04 1.13 5.27
N THR A 160 -14.94 0.66 4.03
CA THR A 160 -16.05 0.02 3.33
C THR A 160 -15.93 -1.50 3.43
N LEU A 161 -17.03 -2.17 3.65
CA LEU A 161 -17.10 -3.63 3.78
C LEU A 161 -17.88 -4.25 2.60
N GLY A 162 -17.71 -3.68 1.41
CA GLY A 162 -18.44 -4.07 0.20
C GLY A 162 -19.75 -3.29 0.02
N HIS A 163 -20.69 -3.86 -0.73
CA HIS A 163 -21.94 -3.19 -1.10
C HIS A 163 -22.77 -2.78 0.13
N HIS A 164 -23.09 -1.49 0.22
CA HIS A 164 -24.00 -0.88 1.20
C HIS A 164 -23.61 -1.08 2.67
N GLN A 165 -22.37 -1.46 2.93
CA GLN A 165 -21.86 -1.66 4.28
C GLN A 165 -20.54 -0.92 4.47
N GLY A 166 -20.43 -0.21 5.58
CA GLY A 166 -19.22 0.50 5.97
C GLY A 166 -19.18 0.76 7.46
N VAL A 167 -18.05 1.23 7.91
CA VAL A 167 -17.84 1.79 9.25
C VAL A 167 -17.18 3.15 9.12
N THR A 168 -17.61 4.09 9.90
CA THR A 168 -17.12 5.47 9.89
C THR A 168 -17.06 6.00 11.32
N GLN A 169 -15.94 6.59 11.64
CA GLN A 169 -15.80 7.33 12.88
C GLN A 169 -15.28 8.74 12.56
N VAL A 170 -16.06 9.74 12.89
CA VAL A 170 -15.70 11.16 12.76
C VAL A 170 -15.80 11.78 14.14
N SER A 171 -14.66 12.12 14.74
CA SER A 171 -14.61 12.58 16.12
C SER A 171 -15.31 11.58 17.07
N ARG A 172 -16.40 11.96 17.72
CA ARG A 172 -17.18 11.10 18.62
C ARG A 172 -18.33 10.36 17.94
N LEU A 173 -18.65 10.72 16.69
CA LEU A 173 -19.72 10.07 15.92
C LEU A 173 -19.23 8.74 15.36
N ARG A 174 -19.92 7.66 15.70
CA ARG A 174 -19.64 6.28 15.26
C ARG A 174 -20.84 5.81 14.45
N LEU A 175 -20.59 5.48 13.20
CA LEU A 175 -21.62 5.02 12.28
C LEU A 175 -21.20 3.69 11.64
N HIS A 176 -22.17 2.87 11.31
CA HIS A 176 -21.98 1.63 10.58
C HIS A 176 -23.13 1.36 9.61
N GLY A 177 -22.94 0.40 8.71
CA GLY A 177 -23.96 0.01 7.72
C GLY A 177 -24.03 0.97 6.53
N PHE A 178 -25.23 1.16 5.99
CA PHE A 178 -25.47 1.93 4.77
C PHE A 178 -25.04 3.41 4.89
N LEU A 179 -25.37 4.07 5.99
CA LEU A 179 -25.05 5.49 6.19
C LEU A 179 -23.52 5.70 6.25
N ALA A 180 -22.80 4.83 6.94
CA ALA A 180 -21.34 4.88 6.97
C ALA A 180 -20.73 4.64 5.58
N TRP A 181 -21.29 3.73 4.80
CA TRP A 181 -20.89 3.47 3.42
C TRP A 181 -21.12 4.70 2.52
N LEU A 182 -22.26 5.37 2.67
CA LEU A 182 -22.58 6.57 1.91
C LEU A 182 -21.62 7.72 2.24
N ILE A 183 -21.32 7.92 3.53
CA ILE A 183 -20.35 8.92 3.99
C ILE A 183 -18.95 8.61 3.43
N ALA A 184 -18.51 7.35 3.48
CA ALA A 184 -17.23 6.94 2.91
C ALA A 184 -17.14 7.24 1.41
N ARG A 185 -18.19 6.93 0.65
CA ARG A 185 -18.26 7.25 -0.78
C ARG A 185 -18.25 8.76 -1.04
N GLY A 186 -19.04 9.52 -0.31
CA GLY A 186 -19.08 10.98 -0.42
C GLY A 186 -17.72 11.62 -0.10
N TYR A 187 -17.05 11.11 0.92
CA TYR A 187 -15.69 11.52 1.27
C TYR A 187 -14.71 11.29 0.11
N HIS A 188 -14.66 10.09 -0.45
CA HIS A 188 -13.76 9.79 -1.58
C HIS A 188 -14.11 10.61 -2.83
N LEU A 189 -15.39 10.79 -3.11
CA LEU A 189 -15.86 11.63 -4.22
C LEU A 189 -15.41 13.09 -4.06
N ALA A 190 -15.48 13.63 -2.83
CA ALA A 190 -15.05 14.99 -2.55
C ALA A 190 -13.56 15.22 -2.87
N TRP A 191 -12.71 14.20 -2.65
CA TRP A 191 -11.27 14.26 -2.91
C TRP A 191 -10.87 14.12 -4.37
N LEU A 192 -11.78 13.73 -5.26
CA LEU A 192 -11.46 13.68 -6.70
C LEU A 192 -11.13 15.09 -7.22
N PRO A 193 -10.03 15.24 -8.00
CA PRO A 193 -9.48 16.57 -8.32
C PRO A 193 -10.30 17.38 -9.31
N THR A 194 -11.20 16.75 -10.10
CA THR A 194 -11.94 17.45 -11.17
C THR A 194 -13.43 17.15 -11.13
N LEU A 195 -14.25 18.14 -11.51
CA LEU A 195 -15.70 17.98 -11.62
C LEU A 195 -16.09 16.91 -12.64
N ASN A 196 -15.36 16.80 -13.76
CA ASN A 196 -15.59 15.78 -14.78
C ASN A 196 -15.43 14.36 -14.21
N ARG A 197 -14.36 14.11 -13.42
CA ARG A 197 -14.17 12.81 -12.74
C ARG A 197 -15.28 12.54 -11.72
N LYS A 198 -15.68 13.55 -10.96
CA LYS A 198 -16.80 13.42 -10.00
C LYS A 198 -18.09 13.03 -10.71
N ALA A 199 -18.42 13.70 -11.82
CA ALA A 199 -19.61 13.41 -12.61
C ALA A 199 -19.58 11.99 -13.19
N ARG A 200 -18.45 11.54 -13.73
CA ARG A 200 -18.29 10.16 -14.24
C ARG A 200 -18.50 9.11 -13.15
N VAL A 201 -17.88 9.30 -11.97
CA VAL A 201 -18.02 8.37 -10.85
C VAL A 201 -19.47 8.35 -10.33
N LEU A 202 -20.14 9.51 -10.28
CA LEU A 202 -21.56 9.56 -9.91
C LEU A 202 -22.45 8.85 -10.93
N ALA A 203 -22.19 9.02 -12.23
CA ALA A 203 -22.92 8.33 -13.30
C ALA A 203 -22.69 6.81 -13.22
N ASP A 204 -21.44 6.37 -13.00
CA ASP A 204 -21.12 4.96 -12.83
C ASP A 204 -21.84 4.35 -11.61
N TRP A 205 -21.88 5.07 -10.49
CA TRP A 205 -22.63 4.63 -9.31
C TRP A 205 -24.13 4.58 -9.55
N ALA A 206 -24.69 5.53 -10.29
CA ALA A 206 -26.11 5.52 -10.66
C ALA A 206 -26.42 4.32 -11.56
N LEU A 207 -25.58 4.07 -12.56
CA LEU A 207 -25.73 2.91 -13.46
C LEU A 207 -25.58 1.59 -12.70
N SER A 208 -24.64 1.48 -11.78
CA SER A 208 -24.42 0.26 -10.98
C SER A 208 -25.59 -0.08 -10.01
N MET A 209 -26.53 0.84 -9.79
CA MET A 209 -27.75 0.54 -9.07
C MET A 209 -28.78 -0.22 -9.93
N PHE A 210 -28.73 -0.07 -11.25
CA PHE A 210 -29.68 -0.68 -12.18
C PHE A 210 -29.06 -1.86 -12.94
N PHE A 211 -27.74 -1.84 -13.14
CA PHE A 211 -27.01 -2.87 -13.87
C PHE A 211 -26.04 -3.59 -12.92
N HIS A 212 -25.99 -4.90 -13.02
CA HIS A 212 -24.97 -5.67 -12.29
C HIS A 212 -23.60 -5.36 -12.93
N ALA A 213 -22.58 -5.27 -12.08
CA ALA A 213 -21.22 -5.13 -12.59
C ALA A 213 -20.83 -6.41 -13.36
N ASP A 214 -20.41 -6.24 -14.61
CA ASP A 214 -19.81 -7.31 -15.38
C ASP A 214 -18.50 -7.71 -14.70
N THR A 215 -18.49 -8.89 -14.09
CA THR A 215 -17.24 -9.51 -13.64
C THR A 215 -16.65 -10.22 -14.85
N ILE A 216 -15.61 -9.64 -15.44
CA ILE A 216 -14.80 -10.32 -16.44
C ILE A 216 -14.08 -11.46 -15.71
N PRO A 217 -14.35 -12.73 -16.06
CA PRO A 217 -13.60 -13.84 -15.48
C PRO A 217 -12.14 -13.71 -15.94
N LEU A 218 -11.23 -13.61 -14.99
CA LEU A 218 -9.77 -13.57 -15.25
C LEU A 218 -9.23 -14.98 -15.58
N THR A 219 -10.02 -15.80 -16.27
CA THR A 219 -9.65 -17.17 -16.64
C THR A 219 -8.44 -17.25 -17.58
N ASP A 220 -8.13 -16.17 -18.29
CA ASP A 220 -6.97 -16.14 -19.20
C ASP A 220 -5.65 -15.74 -18.49
N LEU A 221 -5.68 -15.47 -17.19
CA LEU A 221 -4.48 -15.16 -16.39
C LEU A 221 -3.97 -16.35 -15.56
N GLU A 222 -4.26 -17.59 -16.00
CA GLU A 222 -3.82 -18.77 -15.25
C GLU A 222 -2.28 -18.91 -15.16
N HIS A 223 -1.52 -18.19 -15.99
CA HIS A 223 -0.05 -18.19 -15.95
C HIS A 223 0.55 -16.80 -16.23
N PRO A 224 0.37 -15.80 -15.34
CA PRO A 224 0.91 -14.45 -15.55
C PRO A 224 2.45 -14.41 -15.58
N GLU A 225 3.12 -15.43 -15.04
CA GLU A 225 4.58 -15.49 -15.02
C GLU A 225 5.18 -15.89 -16.39
N GLN A 226 4.41 -16.52 -17.28
CA GLN A 226 4.91 -16.93 -18.60
C GLN A 226 5.01 -15.75 -19.58
N GLU A 227 4.24 -14.70 -19.40
CA GLU A 227 4.31 -13.49 -20.25
C GLU A 227 5.40 -12.51 -19.83
N LEU A 228 5.89 -12.59 -18.60
CA LEU A 228 6.95 -11.71 -18.07
C LEU A 228 8.37 -12.24 -18.30
N MET A 229 8.52 -13.48 -18.77
CA MET A 229 9.83 -13.98 -19.20
C MET A 229 10.14 -13.48 -20.62
N PRO A 230 11.26 -12.76 -20.84
CA PRO A 230 11.67 -12.42 -22.19
C PRO A 230 11.81 -13.72 -22.97
N ARG A 231 11.09 -13.83 -24.10
CA ARG A 231 11.23 -14.95 -25.03
C ARG A 231 12.71 -15.14 -25.30
N ARG A 232 13.28 -16.26 -24.82
CA ARG A 232 14.59 -16.70 -25.27
C ARG A 232 14.48 -16.88 -26.78
N THR A 233 15.12 -16.02 -27.54
CA THR A 233 15.37 -16.16 -28.94
C THR A 233 16.36 -17.33 -29.14
N SER A 234 15.83 -18.53 -29.12
CA SER A 234 16.54 -19.72 -29.55
C SER A 234 15.55 -20.56 -30.34
N ASP A 235 15.34 -20.18 -31.58
CA ASP A 235 15.04 -21.12 -32.67
C ASP A 235 15.18 -20.34 -33.98
N ASN A 236 16.41 -20.37 -34.50
CA ASN A 236 16.67 -20.11 -35.88
C ASN A 236 16.93 -21.47 -36.55
N PRO A 237 15.94 -22.10 -37.20
CA PRO A 237 16.15 -23.27 -37.98
C PRO A 237 16.51 -22.87 -39.43
N ARG A 238 17.74 -22.47 -39.67
CA ARG A 238 18.32 -22.51 -41.03
C ARG A 238 19.79 -22.90 -40.92
N GLY A 239 19.99 -24.22 -40.94
CA GLY A 239 21.25 -24.77 -41.35
C GLY A 239 21.40 -24.61 -42.85
N THR A 240 22.51 -24.14 -43.29
CA THR A 240 23.15 -24.56 -44.54
C THR A 240 24.63 -24.73 -44.25
N SER A 241 25.07 -25.92 -44.58
CA SER A 241 26.43 -26.39 -44.73
C SER A 241 27.37 -25.39 -45.39
N ASP A 242 28.60 -25.23 -44.94
CA ASP A 242 29.77 -25.78 -45.59
C ASP A 242 31.10 -25.30 -44.98
N ASP A 243 31.99 -26.27 -44.95
CA ASP A 243 33.45 -26.24 -45.14
C ASP A 243 34.43 -25.72 -44.06
N ALA A 244 35.08 -26.74 -43.54
CA ALA A 244 36.53 -27.00 -43.39
C ALA A 244 37.49 -25.82 -43.10
N ARG A 245 38.22 -25.91 -42.00
CA ARG A 245 39.67 -26.06 -41.81
C ARG A 245 40.09 -25.72 -40.37
N GLY A 246 40.77 -26.67 -39.75
CA GLY A 246 41.34 -26.59 -38.41
C GLY A 246 42.63 -25.74 -38.36
N PRO A 247 43.57 -26.00 -37.40
CA PRO A 247 43.44 -25.75 -35.94
C PRO A 247 44.51 -24.74 -35.46
N GLY A 248 44.34 -24.14 -34.30
CA GLY A 248 45.40 -23.29 -33.76
C GLY A 248 45.15 -22.55 -32.46
N HIS A 249 45.78 -23.10 -31.43
CA HIS A 249 46.37 -22.43 -30.26
C HIS A 249 45.50 -21.93 -29.08
N HIS A 250 45.72 -22.61 -27.99
CA HIS A 250 45.60 -22.23 -26.57
C HIS A 250 46.09 -20.85 -26.23
N ARG A 251 45.37 -20.15 -25.35
CA ARG A 251 45.92 -19.48 -24.17
C ARG A 251 44.83 -19.20 -23.12
N PRO A 252 45.12 -19.40 -21.82
CA PRO A 252 44.16 -19.23 -20.76
C PRO A 252 44.14 -17.79 -20.24
N ALA A 253 42.97 -17.28 -19.87
CA ALA A 253 42.80 -15.98 -19.21
C ALA A 253 42.68 -16.17 -17.70
N GLN A 254 43.44 -15.33 -16.97
CA GLN A 254 43.53 -15.24 -15.52
C GLN A 254 42.28 -14.51 -14.91
N PRO A 255 42.03 -14.67 -13.60
CA PRO A 255 40.88 -14.09 -12.92
C PRO A 255 41.14 -12.63 -12.49
N VAL A 256 40.12 -11.80 -12.62
CA VAL A 256 40.11 -10.43 -12.09
C VAL A 256 39.57 -10.44 -10.67
N ARG A 257 40.36 -9.86 -9.76
CA ARG A 257 40.08 -9.65 -8.35
C ARG A 257 39.06 -8.52 -8.16
N SER A 258 38.20 -8.74 -7.16
CA SER A 258 37.36 -7.76 -6.49
C SER A 258 38.12 -6.54 -5.93
N ILE A 259 37.53 -5.37 -6.07
CA ILE A 259 37.55 -4.32 -5.05
C ILE A 259 36.08 -3.92 -4.84
#